data_86ae0e1d90b49a2cb0d6379cd9978c21
#
_entry.id   86ae0e1d90b49a2cb0d6379cd9978c21
#
_cell.length_a   1.000
_cell.length_b   1.000
_cell.length_c   1.000
_cell.angle_alpha   90.00
_cell.angle_beta   90.00
_cell.angle_gamma   90.00
#
_symmetry.space_group_name_H-M   'P 1'
#
loop_
_entity.id
_entity.type
_entity.pdbx_description
1 polymer ?
#
loop_
_entity_poly.entity_id
_entity_poly.type
_entity_poly.pdbx_seq_one_letter_code
_entity_poly.pdbx_strand_id
1 'polypeptide(L)'
;YMDFTSGIGVTNTGHCHPKVVQAIQAQAETMIFGMVNIVISPATLALAESLDEVTPTTIDRFFFANSGAEAVEASVKLARHATRRRNIIVFQGSFHGRTAQAMAMTTSKTIYRYDYQPLPGGVVVAPFPYSFHYGWDDVQTTEFCMRQLDLLLKSQSAPEETAAIIIEPVLGEGGYVPAPLEFMQALRALCDAHDILLIVDEVQSGCGRTGKFFSFEHAGIEPDIIVMAKGLGSGLPISGIASRRELMEHWKPGTHGGTYGGGSAIVAAGALASVQVIREEHLVENAAKMGEHLQVGLRKLQEEHSVIGDVRGRGLMVGVEFTAPEGKPDAAIAKAVQQACLERNMLLLTCGSYDNVIRWIPPLIVNEQQIGQGLHIFAEALEKNNMT
;
A
#
# COMPACT_ATOMS: atom_id res chain seq x y z
N TYR A 1 -19.77 -14.82 5.61
CA TYR A 1 -18.45 -14.55 6.17
C TYR A 1 -18.30 -13.07 6.47
N MET A 2 -17.66 -12.76 7.59
CA MET A 2 -17.19 -11.42 7.90
C MET A 2 -15.82 -11.23 7.23
N ASP A 3 -15.74 -10.34 6.24
CA ASP A 3 -14.51 -10.13 5.48
C ASP A 3 -13.65 -9.01 6.07
N PHE A 4 -12.64 -9.40 6.83
CA PHE A 4 -11.60 -8.49 7.33
C PHE A 4 -10.33 -8.50 6.46
N THR A 5 -10.45 -8.99 5.21
CA THR A 5 -9.35 -8.99 4.22
C THR A 5 -9.53 -7.96 3.12
N SER A 6 -10.78 -7.58 2.81
CA SER A 6 -11.13 -6.71 1.67
C SER A 6 -10.45 -7.11 0.36
N GLY A 7 -10.25 -8.43 0.12
CA GLY A 7 -9.49 -8.88 -1.05
C GLY A 7 -8.04 -8.40 -1.05
N ILE A 8 -7.39 -8.33 0.12
CA ILE A 8 -6.06 -7.75 0.37
C ILE A 8 -6.07 -6.21 0.19
N GLY A 9 -7.04 -5.55 0.86
CA GLY A 9 -7.16 -4.09 0.86
C GLY A 9 -7.62 -3.50 -0.48
N VAL A 10 -8.44 -4.24 -1.20
CA VAL A 10 -8.97 -3.82 -2.52
C VAL A 10 -10.35 -3.19 -2.41
N THR A 11 -11.29 -3.86 -1.74
CA THR A 11 -12.70 -3.44 -1.67
C THR A 11 -12.92 -2.41 -0.55
N ASN A 12 -12.36 -1.21 -0.71
CA ASN A 12 -12.44 -0.16 0.31
C ASN A 12 -13.88 0.26 0.61
N THR A 13 -14.75 0.32 -0.39
CA THR A 13 -16.18 0.66 -0.23
C THR A 13 -17.05 -0.54 0.19
N GLY A 14 -16.44 -1.70 0.45
CA GLY A 14 -17.15 -2.95 0.73
C GLY A 14 -17.63 -3.66 -0.54
N HIS A 15 -18.24 -4.85 -0.35
CA HIS A 15 -18.75 -5.63 -1.45
C HIS A 15 -20.02 -5.00 -2.03
N CYS A 16 -20.04 -4.79 -3.35
CA CYS A 16 -21.23 -4.33 -4.10
C CYS A 16 -21.83 -3.03 -3.57
N HIS A 17 -21.00 -2.00 -3.29
CA HIS A 17 -21.51 -0.70 -2.88
C HIS A 17 -22.50 -0.15 -3.92
N PRO A 18 -23.73 0.26 -3.53
CA PRO A 18 -24.79 0.61 -4.49
C PRO A 18 -24.42 1.67 -5.51
N LYS A 19 -23.76 2.75 -5.09
CA LYS A 19 -23.30 3.82 -5.99
C LYS A 19 -22.26 3.31 -6.99
N VAL A 20 -21.33 2.45 -6.57
CA VAL A 20 -20.30 1.88 -7.44
C VAL A 20 -20.92 0.93 -8.46
N VAL A 21 -21.83 0.06 -8.03
CA VAL A 21 -22.57 -0.86 -8.92
C VAL A 21 -23.38 -0.09 -9.94
N GLN A 22 -24.13 0.95 -9.51
CA GLN A 22 -24.93 1.79 -10.39
C GLN A 22 -24.07 2.51 -11.45
N ALA A 23 -22.93 3.05 -11.06
CA ALA A 23 -22.01 3.73 -11.99
C ALA A 23 -21.48 2.77 -13.06
N ILE A 24 -21.11 1.53 -12.66
CA ILE A 24 -20.68 0.48 -13.58
C ILE A 24 -21.78 0.12 -14.57
N GLN A 25 -23.01 -0.10 -14.09
CA GLN A 25 -24.16 -0.46 -14.92
C GLN A 25 -24.49 0.63 -15.94
N ALA A 26 -24.60 1.88 -15.49
CA ALA A 26 -24.89 3.02 -16.36
C ALA A 26 -23.78 3.22 -17.42
N GLN A 27 -22.53 3.06 -17.06
CA GLN A 27 -21.42 3.19 -18.00
C GLN A 27 -21.39 2.02 -19.00
N ALA A 28 -21.77 0.80 -18.59
CA ALA A 28 -21.85 -0.36 -19.47
C ALA A 28 -22.85 -0.20 -20.62
N GLU A 29 -23.92 0.55 -20.40
CA GLU A 29 -24.95 0.85 -21.40
C GLU A 29 -24.51 1.85 -22.45
N THR A 30 -23.44 2.64 -22.18
CA THR A 30 -23.00 3.72 -23.06
C THR A 30 -21.69 3.40 -23.74
N MET A 31 -20.65 3.05 -23.01
CA MET A 31 -19.32 2.78 -23.54
C MET A 31 -18.51 1.90 -22.60
N ILE A 32 -18.10 0.70 -23.04
CA ILE A 32 -17.25 -0.19 -22.26
C ILE A 32 -15.80 0.26 -22.30
N PHE A 33 -15.29 0.54 -23.51
CA PHE A 33 -13.89 0.83 -23.73
C PHE A 33 -13.69 1.82 -24.87
N GLY A 34 -12.72 2.71 -24.69
CA GLY A 34 -12.16 3.53 -25.76
C GLY A 34 -10.71 3.80 -25.41
N MET A 35 -9.80 3.45 -26.29
CA MET A 35 -8.36 3.67 -26.06
C MET A 35 -8.10 5.19 -25.89
N VAL A 36 -7.45 5.58 -24.78
CA VAL A 36 -7.26 6.98 -24.41
C VAL A 36 -6.52 7.82 -25.47
N ASN A 37 -5.64 7.19 -26.25
CA ASN A 37 -4.95 7.86 -27.38
C ASN A 37 -5.84 8.11 -28.60
N ILE A 38 -7.05 7.54 -28.63
CA ILE A 38 -8.02 7.69 -29.72
C ILE A 38 -9.21 8.53 -29.25
N VAL A 39 -9.73 8.20 -28.06
CA VAL A 39 -10.87 8.90 -27.46
C VAL A 39 -10.73 8.91 -25.94
N ILE A 40 -10.87 10.08 -25.35
CA ILE A 40 -10.92 10.23 -23.90
C ILE A 40 -12.38 10.07 -23.47
N SER A 41 -12.68 9.08 -22.62
CA SER A 41 -14.02 8.92 -22.07
C SER A 41 -14.30 9.99 -21.01
N PRO A 42 -15.53 10.49 -20.90
CA PRO A 42 -15.90 11.42 -19.84
C PRO A 42 -15.60 10.87 -18.44
N ALA A 43 -15.80 9.57 -18.21
CA ALA A 43 -15.52 8.93 -16.95
C ALA A 43 -14.02 8.96 -16.57
N THR A 44 -13.13 8.77 -17.55
CA THR A 44 -11.67 8.85 -17.32
C THR A 44 -11.23 10.28 -16.96
N LEU A 45 -11.80 11.28 -17.65
CA LEU A 45 -11.52 12.68 -17.34
C LEU A 45 -12.03 13.05 -15.94
N ALA A 46 -13.28 12.72 -15.62
CA ALA A 46 -13.86 12.99 -14.32
C ALA A 46 -13.12 12.26 -13.17
N LEU A 47 -12.60 11.05 -13.41
CA LEU A 47 -11.74 10.37 -12.43
C LEU A 47 -10.44 11.16 -12.17
N ALA A 48 -9.79 11.66 -13.23
CA ALA A 48 -8.58 12.47 -13.08
C ALA A 48 -8.87 13.77 -12.31
N GLU A 49 -9.97 14.46 -12.63
CA GLU A 49 -10.42 15.67 -11.93
C GLU A 49 -10.75 15.39 -10.46
N SER A 50 -11.39 14.26 -10.14
CA SER A 50 -11.70 13.88 -8.76
C SER A 50 -10.44 13.48 -7.97
N LEU A 51 -9.41 12.94 -8.61
CA LEU A 51 -8.12 12.68 -7.97
C LEU A 51 -7.31 13.95 -7.74
N ASP A 52 -7.38 14.93 -8.64
CA ASP A 52 -6.75 16.25 -8.49
C ASP A 52 -7.21 16.98 -7.22
N GLU A 53 -8.47 16.76 -6.80
CA GLU A 53 -9.03 17.33 -5.57
C GLU A 53 -8.46 16.71 -4.27
N VAL A 54 -7.82 15.55 -4.34
CA VAL A 54 -7.28 14.80 -3.17
C VAL A 54 -5.77 14.64 -3.20
N THR A 55 -5.11 14.99 -4.29
CA THR A 55 -3.64 15.03 -4.39
C THR A 55 -3.11 16.39 -3.92
N PRO A 56 -1.82 16.48 -3.53
CA PRO A 56 -1.16 17.77 -3.34
C PRO A 56 -1.28 18.66 -4.58
N THR A 57 -1.44 19.97 -4.41
CA THR A 57 -1.62 20.92 -5.51
C THR A 57 -0.47 20.97 -6.52
N THR A 58 0.68 20.46 -6.14
CA THR A 58 1.86 20.27 -7.00
C THR A 58 1.75 19.07 -7.93
N ILE A 59 0.82 18.13 -7.64
CA ILE A 59 0.63 16.87 -8.39
C ILE A 59 -0.69 16.97 -9.16
N ASP A 60 -0.58 17.28 -10.45
CA ASP A 60 -1.70 17.64 -11.32
C ASP A 60 -1.79 16.78 -12.61
N ARG A 61 -1.02 15.70 -12.70
CA ARG A 61 -0.99 14.79 -13.86
C ARG A 61 -1.12 13.35 -13.45
N PHE A 62 -1.92 12.60 -14.22
CA PHE A 62 -2.26 11.21 -13.96
C PHE A 62 -1.97 10.36 -15.20
N PHE A 63 -1.40 9.17 -14.98
CA PHE A 63 -1.30 8.12 -15.99
C PHE A 63 -1.93 6.86 -15.41
N PHE A 64 -2.95 6.32 -16.09
CA PHE A 64 -3.69 5.14 -15.62
C PHE A 64 -3.18 3.86 -16.29
N ALA A 65 -3.18 2.77 -15.53
CA ALA A 65 -2.83 1.41 -15.92
C ALA A 65 -3.84 0.41 -15.30
N ASN A 66 -3.55 -0.90 -15.32
CA ASN A 66 -4.52 -1.91 -14.91
C ASN A 66 -4.21 -2.54 -13.55
N SER A 67 -2.94 -2.61 -13.17
CA SER A 67 -2.49 -3.26 -11.94
C SER A 67 -1.44 -2.43 -11.20
N GLY A 68 -1.32 -2.65 -9.88
CA GLY A 68 -0.28 -1.98 -9.08
C GLY A 68 1.13 -2.23 -9.61
N ALA A 69 1.42 -3.45 -10.12
CA ALA A 69 2.71 -3.75 -10.72
C ALA A 69 2.98 -2.90 -11.97
N GLU A 70 1.99 -2.69 -12.84
CA GLU A 70 2.13 -1.80 -14.00
C GLU A 70 2.36 -0.34 -13.59
N ALA A 71 1.66 0.14 -12.56
CA ALA A 71 1.85 1.49 -12.05
C ALA A 71 3.26 1.67 -11.43
N VAL A 72 3.75 0.68 -10.68
CA VAL A 72 5.14 0.66 -10.19
C VAL A 72 6.14 0.66 -11.35
N GLU A 73 5.96 -0.18 -12.36
CA GLU A 73 6.81 -0.18 -13.58
C GLU A 73 6.79 1.19 -14.27
N ALA A 74 5.61 1.83 -14.36
CA ALA A 74 5.45 3.15 -14.93
C ALA A 74 6.22 4.21 -14.13
N SER A 75 6.11 4.20 -12.79
CA SER A 75 6.82 5.15 -11.92
C SER A 75 8.34 5.06 -12.06
N VAL A 76 8.88 3.82 -12.10
CA VAL A 76 10.32 3.57 -12.32
C VAL A 76 10.76 4.02 -13.70
N LYS A 77 9.97 3.72 -14.75
CA LYS A 77 10.25 4.18 -16.11
C LYS A 77 10.28 5.69 -16.20
N LEU A 78 9.31 6.38 -15.57
CA LEU A 78 9.25 7.84 -15.51
C LEU A 78 10.49 8.39 -14.81
N ALA A 79 10.81 7.88 -13.61
CA ALA A 79 11.96 8.33 -12.84
C ALA A 79 13.28 8.19 -13.61
N ARG A 80 13.53 7.02 -14.19
CA ARG A 80 14.73 6.78 -15.01
C ARG A 80 14.79 7.67 -16.27
N HIS A 81 13.63 7.88 -16.91
CA HIS A 81 13.56 8.68 -18.13
C HIS A 81 13.78 10.15 -17.84
N ALA A 82 13.20 10.68 -16.78
CA ALA A 82 13.32 12.09 -16.41
C ALA A 82 14.72 12.45 -15.88
N THR A 83 15.26 11.64 -14.96
CA THR A 83 16.55 11.91 -14.34
C THR A 83 17.76 11.48 -15.16
N ARG A 84 17.59 10.58 -16.15
CA ARG A 84 18.66 9.88 -16.87
C ARG A 84 19.55 9.02 -15.98
N ARG A 85 19.16 8.81 -14.73
CA ARG A 85 19.80 7.93 -13.76
C ARG A 85 19.19 6.53 -13.85
N ARG A 86 19.87 5.50 -13.33
CA ARG A 86 19.47 4.09 -13.57
C ARG A 86 19.04 3.34 -12.34
N ASN A 87 19.61 3.67 -11.18
CA ASN A 87 19.41 2.89 -9.96
C ASN A 87 18.14 3.33 -9.21
N ILE A 88 17.50 2.35 -8.59
CA ILE A 88 16.35 2.53 -7.71
C ILE A 88 16.71 1.94 -6.35
N ILE A 89 16.52 2.71 -5.29
CA ILE A 89 16.63 2.20 -3.92
C ILE A 89 15.24 1.78 -3.47
N VAL A 90 15.17 0.59 -2.89
CA VAL A 90 13.96 -0.01 -2.29
C VAL A 90 14.25 -0.42 -0.86
N PHE A 91 13.24 -0.79 -0.10
CA PHE A 91 13.42 -1.18 1.29
C PHE A 91 13.23 -2.68 1.50
N GLN A 92 13.90 -3.21 2.54
CA GLN A 92 13.71 -4.59 2.98
C GLN A 92 12.26 -4.80 3.46
N GLY A 93 11.65 -5.91 3.08
CA GLY A 93 10.26 -6.21 3.41
C GLY A 93 9.23 -5.64 2.43
N SER A 94 9.64 -4.89 1.40
CA SER A 94 8.72 -4.27 0.44
C SER A 94 8.06 -5.28 -0.52
N PHE A 95 6.88 -4.89 -1.03
CA PHE A 95 6.18 -5.60 -2.09
C PHE A 95 5.66 -4.61 -3.14
N HIS A 96 6.30 -4.58 -4.30
CA HIS A 96 5.97 -3.66 -5.39
C HIS A 96 5.34 -4.36 -6.61
N GLY A 97 5.15 -5.68 -6.56
CA GLY A 97 4.51 -6.43 -7.64
C GLY A 97 5.30 -7.66 -8.09
N ARG A 98 4.84 -8.30 -9.17
CA ARG A 98 5.38 -9.57 -9.68
C ARG A 98 5.73 -9.53 -11.18
N THR A 99 5.69 -8.38 -11.83
CA THR A 99 6.31 -8.18 -13.15
C THR A 99 7.83 -8.09 -13.00
N ALA A 100 8.60 -8.16 -14.07
CA ALA A 100 10.04 -8.36 -13.97
C ALA A 100 10.76 -7.29 -13.13
N GLN A 101 10.54 -6.00 -13.38
CA GLN A 101 11.16 -4.93 -12.60
C GLN A 101 10.54 -4.80 -11.20
N ALA A 102 9.20 -4.91 -11.09
CA ALA A 102 8.51 -4.86 -9.80
C ALA A 102 8.92 -6.03 -8.88
N MET A 103 9.15 -7.23 -9.44
CA MET A 103 9.66 -8.40 -8.71
C MET A 103 11.10 -8.19 -8.23
N ALA A 104 11.95 -7.52 -9.03
CA ALA A 104 13.30 -7.15 -8.59
C ALA A 104 13.28 -6.23 -7.37
N MET A 105 12.25 -5.40 -7.23
CA MET A 105 12.03 -4.46 -6.13
C MET A 105 11.24 -5.07 -4.95
N THR A 106 10.62 -6.24 -5.12
CA THR A 106 9.89 -6.95 -4.07
C THR A 106 10.86 -7.76 -3.21
N THR A 107 10.92 -7.45 -1.92
CA THR A 107 11.90 -8.01 -0.96
C THR A 107 11.26 -8.69 0.25
N SER A 108 9.92 -8.73 0.31
CA SER A 108 9.18 -9.25 1.47
C SER A 108 9.34 -10.75 1.68
N LYS A 109 9.37 -11.54 0.60
CA LYS A 109 9.53 -13.00 0.67
C LYS A 109 10.30 -13.55 -0.51
N THR A 110 11.15 -14.54 -0.27
CA THR A 110 11.92 -15.22 -1.33
C THR A 110 11.02 -15.94 -2.32
N ILE A 111 9.88 -16.51 -1.88
CA ILE A 111 8.93 -17.23 -2.74
C ILE A 111 8.37 -16.36 -3.90
N TYR A 112 8.36 -15.04 -3.75
CA TYR A 112 7.90 -14.14 -4.81
C TYR A 112 8.92 -13.95 -5.94
N ARG A 113 10.19 -14.35 -5.75
CA ARG A 113 11.32 -14.20 -6.66
C ARG A 113 12.03 -15.53 -6.96
N TYR A 114 11.63 -16.61 -6.32
CA TYR A 114 12.27 -17.93 -6.45
C TYR A 114 12.13 -18.47 -7.89
N ASP A 115 13.23 -18.97 -8.45
CA ASP A 115 13.38 -19.49 -9.82
C ASP A 115 13.15 -18.48 -10.98
N TYR A 116 13.08 -17.15 -10.68
CA TYR A 116 12.96 -16.10 -11.71
C TYR A 116 14.26 -15.31 -11.94
N GLN A 117 15.38 -15.75 -11.36
CA GLN A 117 16.68 -15.11 -11.57
C GLN A 117 17.24 -15.39 -12.99
N PRO A 118 18.00 -14.45 -13.63
CA PRO A 118 18.37 -13.15 -13.09
C PRO A 118 17.23 -12.12 -13.23
N LEU A 119 17.03 -11.30 -12.18
CA LEU A 119 16.09 -10.20 -12.21
C LEU A 119 16.74 -8.93 -12.82
N PRO A 120 15.93 -7.94 -13.29
CA PRO A 120 16.44 -6.67 -13.77
C PRO A 120 17.37 -6.00 -12.74
N GLY A 121 18.52 -5.51 -13.22
CA GLY A 121 19.52 -4.83 -12.40
C GLY A 121 19.16 -3.37 -12.06
N GLY A 122 20.07 -2.73 -11.31
CA GLY A 122 19.91 -1.35 -10.86
C GLY A 122 18.91 -1.19 -9.71
N VAL A 123 18.76 -2.23 -8.89
CA VAL A 123 17.96 -2.19 -7.66
C VAL A 123 18.90 -2.39 -6.48
N VAL A 124 18.84 -1.47 -5.52
CA VAL A 124 19.61 -1.51 -4.26
C VAL A 124 18.63 -1.56 -3.10
N VAL A 125 18.90 -2.43 -2.13
CA VAL A 125 17.98 -2.67 -1.00
C VAL A 125 18.53 -2.00 0.26
N ALA A 126 17.75 -1.09 0.84
CA ALA A 126 18.03 -0.45 2.12
C ALA A 126 17.25 -1.14 3.27
N PRO A 127 17.69 -1.04 4.51
CA PRO A 127 16.90 -1.47 5.65
C PRO A 127 15.66 -0.60 5.82
N PHE A 128 14.52 -1.22 6.17
CA PHE A 128 13.30 -0.51 6.53
C PHE A 128 13.26 -0.24 8.04
N PRO A 129 12.75 0.89 8.52
CA PRO A 129 12.70 1.21 9.95
C PRO A 129 11.62 0.41 10.68
N TYR A 130 11.92 -0.84 10.97
CA TYR A 130 11.04 -1.79 11.64
C TYR A 130 11.47 -1.94 13.12
N SER A 131 11.00 -1.05 13.98
CA SER A 131 11.42 -0.91 15.38
C SER A 131 11.28 -2.21 16.18
N PHE A 132 10.15 -2.90 16.06
CA PHE A 132 9.92 -4.18 16.75
C PHE A 132 10.94 -5.25 16.35
N HIS A 133 11.25 -5.36 15.05
CA HIS A 133 12.22 -6.34 14.53
C HIS A 133 13.64 -6.09 15.06
N TYR A 134 14.03 -4.82 15.19
CA TYR A 134 15.35 -4.46 15.74
C TYR A 134 15.41 -4.47 17.27
N GLY A 135 14.25 -4.49 17.95
CA GLY A 135 14.17 -4.33 19.40
C GLY A 135 14.59 -2.93 19.87
N TRP A 136 14.37 -1.92 19.03
CA TRP A 136 14.71 -0.51 19.26
C TRP A 136 13.46 0.37 19.21
N ASP A 137 13.58 1.58 19.74
CA ASP A 137 12.55 2.60 19.52
C ASP A 137 12.61 3.21 18.11
N ASP A 138 11.60 4.01 17.76
CA ASP A 138 11.50 4.62 16.43
C ASP A 138 12.63 5.62 16.14
N VAL A 139 13.17 6.30 17.17
CA VAL A 139 14.28 7.25 17.02
C VAL A 139 15.56 6.50 16.63
N GLN A 140 15.93 5.49 17.41
CA GLN A 140 17.12 4.67 17.17
C GLN A 140 17.04 3.97 15.81
N THR A 141 15.87 3.45 15.46
CA THR A 141 15.65 2.75 14.20
C THR A 141 15.74 3.72 13.01
N THR A 142 15.15 4.91 13.14
CA THR A 142 15.23 5.96 12.12
C THR A 142 16.69 6.38 11.89
N GLU A 143 17.44 6.66 12.96
CA GLU A 143 18.86 7.04 12.87
C GLU A 143 19.71 5.96 12.21
N PHE A 144 19.47 4.68 12.56
CA PHE A 144 20.18 3.56 11.95
C PHE A 144 19.88 3.48 10.45
N CYS A 145 18.61 3.48 10.04
CA CYS A 145 18.22 3.35 8.65
C CYS A 145 18.71 4.53 7.80
N MET A 146 18.68 5.76 8.32
CA MET A 146 19.21 6.93 7.62
C MET A 146 20.73 6.84 7.45
N ARG A 147 21.49 6.40 8.47
CA ARG A 147 22.94 6.15 8.33
C ARG A 147 23.24 5.08 7.28
N GLN A 148 22.41 4.01 7.21
CA GLN A 148 22.57 2.97 6.18
C GLN A 148 22.28 3.51 4.78
N LEU A 149 21.27 4.37 4.62
CA LEU A 149 21.00 5.05 3.34
C LEU A 149 22.18 5.95 2.90
N ASP A 150 22.74 6.76 3.82
CA ASP A 150 23.95 7.55 3.52
C ASP A 150 25.13 6.68 3.08
N LEU A 151 25.35 5.55 3.77
CA LEU A 151 26.39 4.59 3.39
C LEU A 151 26.13 3.96 2.02
N LEU A 152 24.87 3.61 1.71
CA LEU A 152 24.48 3.10 0.40
C LEU A 152 24.78 4.07 -0.73
N LEU A 153 24.46 5.35 -0.53
CA LEU A 153 24.74 6.40 -1.51
C LEU A 153 26.26 6.63 -1.73
N LYS A 154 27.08 6.29 -0.75
CA LYS A 154 28.55 6.38 -0.85
C LYS A 154 29.24 5.12 -1.38
N SER A 155 28.59 3.96 -1.29
CA SER A 155 29.26 2.68 -1.52
C SER A 155 28.65 1.81 -2.63
N GLN A 156 27.35 1.97 -2.95
CA GLN A 156 26.65 1.09 -3.88
C GLN A 156 25.92 1.81 -5.00
N SER A 157 25.40 3.02 -4.76
CA SER A 157 24.63 3.79 -5.75
C SER A 157 24.87 5.27 -5.53
N ALA A 158 25.80 5.84 -6.28
CA ALA A 158 26.06 7.29 -6.20
C ALA A 158 24.75 8.09 -6.41
N PRO A 159 24.58 9.24 -5.74
CA PRO A 159 23.39 10.07 -5.94
C PRO A 159 23.11 10.39 -7.41
N GLU A 160 24.16 10.65 -8.19
CA GLU A 160 24.09 10.96 -9.63
C GLU A 160 23.66 9.77 -10.50
N GLU A 161 23.69 8.55 -9.97
CA GLU A 161 23.21 7.34 -10.62
C GLU A 161 21.85 6.85 -10.07
N THR A 162 21.40 7.41 -8.94
CA THR A 162 20.16 7.05 -8.25
C THR A 162 18.99 7.87 -8.79
N ALA A 163 18.11 7.23 -9.55
CA ALA A 163 16.94 7.88 -10.15
C ALA A 163 15.84 8.18 -9.12
N ALA A 164 15.59 7.21 -8.25
CA ALA A 164 14.52 7.33 -7.25
C ALA A 164 14.75 6.40 -6.05
N ILE A 165 14.11 6.77 -4.95
CA ILE A 165 13.84 5.88 -3.81
C ILE A 165 12.34 5.59 -3.82
N ILE A 166 11.94 4.31 -3.74
CA ILE A 166 10.53 3.89 -3.64
C ILE A 166 10.26 3.28 -2.28
N ILE A 167 9.16 3.69 -1.65
CA ILE A 167 8.77 3.25 -0.30
C ILE A 167 7.26 3.05 -0.21
N GLU A 168 6.84 2.00 0.51
CA GLU A 168 5.49 1.88 1.06
C GLU A 168 5.47 2.63 2.41
N PRO A 169 4.59 3.61 2.66
CA PRO A 169 4.50 4.30 3.96
C PRO A 169 4.10 3.37 5.11
N VAL A 170 3.40 2.29 4.76
CA VAL A 170 3.13 1.13 5.61
C VAL A 170 3.44 -0.11 4.79
N LEU A 171 4.45 -0.88 5.18
CA LEU A 171 4.75 -2.15 4.50
C LEU A 171 3.50 -3.04 4.49
N GLY A 172 3.04 -3.44 3.32
CA GLY A 172 1.91 -4.35 3.19
C GLY A 172 2.31 -5.80 3.47
N GLU A 173 2.86 -6.48 2.48
CA GLU A 173 3.28 -7.88 2.59
C GLU A 173 4.43 -8.09 3.59
N GLY A 174 5.20 -7.05 3.90
CA GLY A 174 6.28 -7.09 4.89
C GLY A 174 5.81 -7.14 6.34
N GLY A 175 4.51 -7.00 6.63
CA GLY A 175 3.98 -7.21 7.99
C GLY A 175 3.20 -6.04 8.59
N TYR A 176 2.61 -5.18 7.77
CA TYR A 176 1.82 -4.02 8.22
C TYR A 176 2.61 -3.11 9.16
N VAL A 177 3.81 -2.75 8.72
CA VAL A 177 4.77 -1.95 9.50
C VAL A 177 4.70 -0.50 9.04
N PRO A 178 4.16 0.43 9.85
CA PRO A 178 4.23 1.85 9.53
C PRO A 178 5.67 2.36 9.61
N ALA A 179 6.12 3.09 8.61
CA ALA A 179 7.35 3.86 8.73
C ALA A 179 7.17 4.98 9.77
N PRO A 180 8.12 5.22 10.68
CA PRO A 180 8.10 6.39 11.55
C PRO A 180 7.97 7.69 10.75
N LEU A 181 7.22 8.67 11.28
CA LEU A 181 6.98 9.93 10.56
C LEU A 181 8.28 10.70 10.32
N GLU A 182 9.15 10.70 11.31
CA GLU A 182 10.47 11.33 11.27
C GLU A 182 11.37 10.68 10.21
N PHE A 183 11.26 9.36 10.01
CA PHE A 183 11.97 8.67 8.93
C PHE A 183 11.48 9.14 7.56
N MET A 184 10.17 9.24 7.36
CA MET A 184 9.58 9.72 6.09
C MET A 184 10.01 11.16 5.78
N GLN A 185 10.05 12.03 6.80
CA GLN A 185 10.52 13.41 6.68
C GLN A 185 12.01 13.48 6.34
N ALA A 186 12.83 12.69 7.04
CA ALA A 186 14.27 12.61 6.77
C ALA A 186 14.57 12.05 5.37
N LEU A 187 13.77 11.07 4.92
CA LEU A 187 13.86 10.48 3.59
C LEU A 187 13.54 11.53 2.50
N ARG A 188 12.49 12.35 2.70
CA ARG A 188 12.15 13.43 1.77
C ARG A 188 13.31 14.45 1.70
N ALA A 189 13.83 14.88 2.85
CA ALA A 189 14.94 15.80 2.91
C ALA A 189 16.22 15.25 2.23
N LEU A 190 16.52 13.97 2.40
CA LEU A 190 17.63 13.30 1.70
C LEU A 190 17.43 13.30 0.19
N CYS A 191 16.22 12.99 -0.28
CA CYS A 191 15.87 13.01 -1.69
C CYS A 191 16.05 14.42 -2.28
N ASP A 192 15.58 15.45 -1.58
CA ASP A 192 15.72 16.86 -1.99
C ASP A 192 17.20 17.30 -2.06
N ALA A 193 18.01 16.87 -1.08
CA ALA A 193 19.44 17.25 -1.03
C ALA A 193 20.26 16.67 -2.20
N HIS A 194 19.78 15.59 -2.84
CA HIS A 194 20.49 14.87 -3.90
C HIS A 194 19.77 14.86 -5.24
N ASP A 195 18.65 15.59 -5.41
CA ASP A 195 17.80 15.55 -6.59
C ASP A 195 17.38 14.10 -6.96
N ILE A 196 17.11 13.27 -5.94
CA ILE A 196 16.59 11.91 -6.09
C ILE A 196 15.08 11.97 -5.99
N LEU A 197 14.36 11.32 -6.91
CA LEU A 197 12.90 11.32 -6.86
C LEU A 197 12.39 10.41 -5.74
N LEU A 198 11.42 10.89 -4.95
CA LEU A 198 10.70 10.07 -3.98
C LEU A 198 9.42 9.52 -4.59
N ILE A 199 9.36 8.20 -4.74
CA ILE A 199 8.16 7.47 -5.16
C ILE A 199 7.52 6.88 -3.91
N VAL A 200 6.24 7.20 -3.68
CA VAL A 200 5.48 6.60 -2.59
C VAL A 200 4.49 5.59 -3.17
N ASP A 201 4.64 4.33 -2.77
CA ASP A 201 3.75 3.24 -3.16
C ASP A 201 2.54 3.22 -2.21
N GLU A 202 1.47 3.84 -2.65
CA GLU A 202 0.17 3.91 -1.97
C GLU A 202 -0.83 2.84 -2.46
N VAL A 203 -0.35 1.82 -3.14
CA VAL A 203 -1.19 0.75 -3.70
C VAL A 203 -2.06 0.09 -2.62
N GLN A 204 -1.54 -0.10 -1.42
CA GLN A 204 -2.30 -0.70 -0.31
C GLN A 204 -2.69 0.30 0.78
N SER A 205 -1.88 1.30 1.04
CA SER A 205 -2.05 2.28 2.11
C SER A 205 -2.95 3.47 1.73
N GLY A 206 -3.13 3.73 0.44
CA GLY A 206 -3.91 4.85 -0.07
C GLY A 206 -5.42 4.66 -0.05
N CYS A 207 -6.11 5.60 -0.66
CA CYS A 207 -7.56 5.62 -0.81
C CYS A 207 -8.31 5.51 0.54
N GLY A 208 -7.87 6.28 1.54
CA GLY A 208 -8.53 6.38 2.85
C GLY A 208 -8.12 5.33 3.88
N ARG A 209 -7.36 4.30 3.48
CA ARG A 209 -7.06 3.11 4.29
C ARG A 209 -6.45 3.41 5.65
N THR A 210 -5.55 4.37 5.73
CA THR A 210 -4.80 4.70 6.96
C THR A 210 -5.41 5.84 7.77
N GLY A 211 -6.60 6.33 7.41
CA GLY A 211 -7.22 7.49 8.07
C GLY A 211 -6.76 8.85 7.52
N LYS A 212 -6.07 8.84 6.40
CA LYS A 212 -5.81 9.95 5.48
C LYS A 212 -6.10 9.44 4.07
N PHE A 213 -6.33 10.33 3.08
CA PHE A 213 -6.57 9.85 1.72
C PHE A 213 -5.34 9.14 1.17
N PHE A 214 -4.15 9.71 1.38
CA PHE A 214 -2.85 9.06 1.16
C PHE A 214 -2.08 8.96 2.47
N SER A 215 -1.36 7.88 2.66
CA SER A 215 -0.65 7.61 3.92
C SER A 215 0.55 8.55 4.15
N PHE A 216 1.19 9.07 3.08
CA PHE A 216 2.28 10.04 3.21
C PHE A 216 1.85 11.36 3.89
N GLU A 217 0.56 11.70 3.85
CA GLU A 217 0.00 12.89 4.50
C GLU A 217 0.23 12.89 6.02
N HIS A 218 0.33 11.70 6.66
CA HIS A 218 0.64 11.61 8.08
C HIS A 218 2.00 12.23 8.44
N ALA A 219 2.97 12.13 7.53
CA ALA A 219 4.29 12.70 7.72
C ALA A 219 4.41 14.17 7.28
N GLY A 220 3.37 14.72 6.64
CA GLY A 220 3.38 16.08 6.12
C GLY A 220 4.40 16.31 5.00
N ILE A 221 4.67 15.28 4.20
CA ILE A 221 5.58 15.35 3.05
C ILE A 221 4.82 15.33 1.74
N GLU A 222 5.46 15.77 0.66
CA GLU A 222 4.96 15.63 -0.71
C GLU A 222 5.93 14.76 -1.52
N PRO A 223 5.49 13.60 -2.08
CA PRO A 223 6.32 12.78 -2.95
C PRO A 223 6.40 13.37 -4.36
N ASP A 224 7.37 12.93 -5.15
CA ASP A 224 7.46 13.29 -6.57
C ASP A 224 6.50 12.46 -7.43
N ILE A 225 6.27 11.20 -7.04
CA ILE A 225 5.36 10.27 -7.73
C ILE A 225 4.56 9.49 -6.68
N ILE A 226 3.23 9.48 -6.85
CA ILE A 226 2.32 8.62 -6.09
C ILE A 226 1.94 7.44 -6.96
N VAL A 227 2.03 6.22 -6.42
CA VAL A 227 1.56 5.00 -7.09
C VAL A 227 0.26 4.55 -6.44
N MET A 228 -0.79 4.33 -7.23
CA MET A 228 -2.15 4.02 -6.75
C MET A 228 -2.70 2.76 -7.43
N ALA A 229 -3.46 1.95 -6.70
CA ALA A 229 -4.26 0.83 -7.22
C ALA A 229 -5.30 0.39 -6.18
N LYS A 230 -5.66 -0.90 -6.15
CA LYS A 230 -6.52 -1.55 -5.13
C LYS A 230 -7.75 -0.72 -4.78
N GLY A 231 -7.73 -0.01 -3.64
CA GLY A 231 -8.82 0.83 -3.17
C GLY A 231 -9.30 1.89 -4.16
N LEU A 232 -8.47 2.30 -5.11
CA LEU A 232 -8.84 3.19 -6.19
C LEU A 232 -10.01 2.64 -7.01
N GLY A 233 -9.96 1.34 -7.35
CA GLY A 233 -11.00 0.68 -8.14
C GLY A 233 -12.07 -0.02 -7.31
N SER A 234 -11.84 -0.19 -6.02
CA SER A 234 -12.71 -0.92 -5.08
C SER A 234 -13.25 -2.25 -5.62
N GLY A 235 -12.38 -3.02 -6.29
CA GLY A 235 -12.69 -4.32 -6.91
C GLY A 235 -12.44 -4.36 -8.42
N LEU A 236 -12.35 -3.22 -9.08
CA LEU A 236 -12.04 -3.13 -10.51
C LEU A 236 -10.54 -3.03 -10.77
N PRO A 237 -10.03 -3.61 -11.88
CA PRO A 237 -8.62 -3.59 -12.23
C PRO A 237 -8.21 -2.22 -12.80
N ILE A 238 -7.83 -1.31 -11.91
CA ILE A 238 -7.28 0.00 -12.25
C ILE A 238 -6.11 0.32 -11.33
N SER A 239 -5.15 1.02 -11.88
CA SER A 239 -4.04 1.62 -11.15
C SER A 239 -3.60 2.90 -11.86
N GLY A 240 -2.69 3.62 -11.27
CA GLY A 240 -2.10 4.77 -11.92
C GLY A 240 -0.94 5.34 -11.13
N ILE A 241 -0.26 6.27 -11.76
CA ILE A 241 0.68 7.16 -11.10
C ILE A 241 0.17 8.59 -11.21
N ALA A 242 0.45 9.37 -10.16
CA ALA A 242 0.24 10.80 -10.16
C ALA A 242 1.57 11.51 -9.92
N SER A 243 1.78 12.62 -10.62
CA SER A 243 3.01 13.42 -10.52
C SER A 243 2.77 14.84 -11.02
N ARG A 244 3.77 15.71 -10.84
CA ARG A 244 3.74 17.06 -11.39
C ARG A 244 3.92 17.07 -12.91
N ARG A 245 3.37 18.08 -13.56
CA ARG A 245 3.42 18.25 -15.02
C ARG A 245 4.83 18.15 -15.57
N GLU A 246 5.77 18.88 -14.99
CA GLU A 246 7.16 18.96 -15.48
C GLU A 246 7.81 17.59 -15.55
N LEU A 247 7.50 16.72 -14.57
CA LEU A 247 8.04 15.37 -14.54
C LEU A 247 7.37 14.48 -15.59
N MET A 248 6.04 14.52 -15.70
CA MET A 248 5.28 13.73 -16.69
C MET A 248 5.58 14.12 -18.15
N GLU A 249 5.88 15.38 -18.44
CA GLU A 249 6.22 15.86 -19.78
C GLU A 249 7.57 15.37 -20.30
N HIS A 250 8.40 14.73 -19.46
CA HIS A 250 9.55 13.98 -19.96
C HIS A 250 9.13 12.81 -20.85
N TRP A 251 7.97 12.21 -20.63
CA TRP A 251 7.42 11.23 -21.54
C TRP A 251 6.89 11.92 -22.81
N LYS A 252 7.63 11.77 -23.88
CA LYS A 252 7.18 12.21 -25.20
C LYS A 252 6.12 11.25 -25.74
N PRO A 253 5.17 11.71 -26.57
CA PRO A 253 4.19 10.84 -27.20
C PRO A 253 4.82 9.59 -27.81
N GLY A 254 4.27 8.41 -27.47
CA GLY A 254 4.75 7.11 -27.94
C GLY A 254 5.86 6.45 -27.11
N THR A 255 6.44 7.13 -26.10
CA THR A 255 7.50 6.53 -25.25
C THR A 255 6.97 5.62 -24.16
N HIS A 256 5.74 5.85 -23.71
CA HIS A 256 5.02 5.02 -22.74
C HIS A 256 3.54 5.03 -23.06
N GLY A 257 2.83 3.95 -22.68
CA GLY A 257 1.39 3.82 -22.91
C GLY A 257 0.92 2.42 -22.58
N GLY A 258 -0.38 2.21 -22.71
CA GLY A 258 -1.02 0.92 -22.54
C GLY A 258 -2.36 0.91 -23.31
N THR A 259 -2.79 -0.25 -23.75
CA THR A 259 -4.05 -0.36 -24.51
C THR A 259 -5.25 -0.15 -23.60
N TYR A 260 -5.32 -0.83 -22.45
CA TYR A 260 -6.49 -0.86 -21.57
C TYR A 260 -6.46 0.20 -20.46
N GLY A 261 -5.28 0.56 -19.95
CA GLY A 261 -5.15 1.53 -18.86
C GLY A 261 -5.65 2.92 -19.28
N GLY A 262 -6.48 3.53 -18.47
CA GLY A 262 -7.11 4.83 -18.74
C GLY A 262 -8.17 4.84 -19.84
N GLY A 263 -8.23 3.82 -20.68
CA GLY A 263 -9.22 3.70 -21.77
C GLY A 263 -10.46 2.90 -21.41
N SER A 264 -10.48 2.16 -20.32
CA SER A 264 -11.66 1.41 -19.88
C SER A 264 -12.66 2.31 -19.16
N ALA A 265 -13.64 2.80 -19.89
CA ALA A 265 -14.66 3.73 -19.37
C ALA A 265 -15.45 3.13 -18.19
N ILE A 266 -15.80 1.83 -18.27
CA ILE A 266 -16.46 1.09 -17.17
C ILE A 266 -15.63 1.11 -15.89
N VAL A 267 -14.34 0.85 -16.01
CA VAL A 267 -13.44 0.79 -14.86
C VAL A 267 -13.22 2.19 -14.28
N ALA A 268 -13.07 3.20 -15.15
CA ALA A 268 -12.94 4.59 -14.72
C ALA A 268 -14.20 5.11 -14.01
N ALA A 269 -15.41 4.75 -14.50
CA ALA A 269 -16.66 5.11 -13.84
C ALA A 269 -16.81 4.49 -12.46
N GLY A 270 -16.46 3.20 -12.32
CA GLY A 270 -16.48 2.53 -11.02
C GLY A 270 -15.43 3.10 -10.05
N ALA A 271 -14.23 3.43 -10.54
CA ALA A 271 -13.18 4.06 -9.74
C ALA A 271 -13.58 5.48 -9.30
N LEU A 272 -14.15 6.27 -10.20
CA LEU A 272 -14.70 7.59 -9.86
C LEU A 272 -15.75 7.48 -8.74
N ALA A 273 -16.70 6.56 -8.88
CA ALA A 273 -17.73 6.34 -7.87
C ALA A 273 -17.09 5.86 -6.52
N SER A 274 -16.04 5.05 -6.58
CA SER A 274 -15.30 4.63 -5.37
C SER A 274 -14.66 5.83 -4.66
N VAL A 275 -13.95 6.70 -5.39
CA VAL A 275 -13.34 7.92 -4.82
C VAL A 275 -14.40 8.86 -4.24
N GLN A 276 -15.51 9.05 -4.95
CA GLN A 276 -16.64 9.87 -4.47
C GLN A 276 -17.26 9.29 -3.19
N VAL A 277 -17.53 7.99 -3.14
CA VAL A 277 -18.05 7.31 -1.93
C VAL A 277 -17.10 7.48 -0.74
N ILE A 278 -15.80 7.28 -0.94
CA ILE A 278 -14.81 7.46 0.13
C ILE A 278 -14.85 8.86 0.72
N ARG A 279 -15.04 9.90 -0.11
CA ARG A 279 -15.10 11.30 0.32
C ARG A 279 -16.47 11.67 0.89
N GLU A 280 -17.55 11.41 0.16
CA GLU A 280 -18.92 11.82 0.53
C GLU A 280 -19.45 11.10 1.77
N GLU A 281 -19.07 9.86 1.98
CA GLU A 281 -19.48 9.05 3.14
C GLU A 281 -18.48 9.10 4.30
N HIS A 282 -17.50 10.03 4.22
CA HIS A 282 -16.51 10.26 5.28
C HIS A 282 -15.76 9.01 5.68
N LEU A 283 -15.42 8.15 4.70
CA LEU A 283 -14.78 6.86 4.99
C LEU A 283 -13.33 7.00 5.44
N VAL A 284 -12.66 8.12 5.16
CA VAL A 284 -11.33 8.45 5.66
C VAL A 284 -11.37 8.63 7.18
N GLU A 285 -12.31 9.43 7.66
CA GLU A 285 -12.54 9.69 9.09
C GLU A 285 -13.01 8.42 9.80
N ASN A 286 -13.89 7.64 9.15
CA ASN A 286 -14.30 6.35 9.68
C ASN A 286 -13.11 5.39 9.83
N ALA A 287 -12.21 5.34 8.85
CA ALA A 287 -11.01 4.50 8.93
C ALA A 287 -10.08 4.91 10.08
N ALA A 288 -9.92 6.20 10.35
CA ALA A 288 -9.17 6.68 11.50
C ALA A 288 -9.82 6.23 12.82
N LYS A 289 -11.12 6.53 12.99
CA LYS A 289 -11.87 6.21 14.22
C LYS A 289 -11.97 4.70 14.47
N MET A 290 -12.35 3.93 13.47
CA MET A 290 -12.49 2.48 13.58
C MET A 290 -11.15 1.78 13.72
N GLY A 291 -10.11 2.33 13.11
CA GLY A 291 -8.74 1.84 13.26
C GLY A 291 -8.20 2.01 14.68
N GLU A 292 -8.48 3.13 15.33
CA GLU A 292 -8.15 3.35 16.73
C GLU A 292 -8.91 2.37 17.64
N HIS A 293 -10.22 2.23 17.42
CA HIS A 293 -11.05 1.28 18.18
C HIS A 293 -10.55 -0.17 18.04
N LEU A 294 -10.19 -0.59 16.83
CA LEU A 294 -9.61 -1.90 16.55
C LEU A 294 -8.27 -2.10 17.28
N GLN A 295 -7.36 -1.13 17.19
CA GLN A 295 -6.05 -1.23 17.83
C GLN A 295 -6.15 -1.28 19.36
N VAL A 296 -7.05 -0.51 19.96
CA VAL A 296 -7.31 -0.56 21.42
C VAL A 296 -7.78 -1.95 21.83
N GLY A 297 -8.72 -2.54 21.08
CA GLY A 297 -9.20 -3.90 21.36
C GLY A 297 -8.09 -4.96 21.20
N LEU A 298 -7.29 -4.87 20.15
CA LEU A 298 -6.18 -5.81 19.92
C LEU A 298 -5.06 -5.69 20.96
N ARG A 299 -4.75 -4.47 21.44
CA ARG A 299 -3.76 -4.28 22.51
C ARG A 299 -4.22 -4.85 23.84
N LYS A 300 -5.53 -4.82 24.16
CA LYS A 300 -6.06 -5.53 25.33
C LYS A 300 -5.83 -7.04 25.21
N LEU A 301 -6.07 -7.62 24.03
CA LEU A 301 -5.77 -9.03 23.80
C LEU A 301 -4.27 -9.33 23.90
N GLN A 302 -3.40 -8.41 23.49
CA GLN A 302 -1.95 -8.53 23.67
C GLN A 302 -1.55 -8.58 25.15
N GLU A 303 -2.20 -7.79 26.03
CA GLU A 303 -1.96 -7.84 27.47
C GLU A 303 -2.38 -9.18 28.10
N GLU A 304 -3.40 -9.83 27.54
CA GLU A 304 -3.96 -11.10 28.01
C GLU A 304 -3.25 -12.33 27.42
N HIS A 305 -2.62 -12.19 26.24
CA HIS A 305 -2.04 -13.30 25.46
C HIS A 305 -0.58 -13.02 25.06
N SER A 306 0.36 -13.61 25.79
CA SER A 306 1.80 -13.40 25.59
C SER A 306 2.34 -13.85 24.22
N VAL A 307 1.57 -14.60 23.44
CA VAL A 307 1.89 -14.99 22.07
C VAL A 307 1.77 -13.83 21.08
N ILE A 308 1.08 -12.75 21.45
CA ILE A 308 1.02 -11.51 20.66
C ILE A 308 2.21 -10.64 21.04
N GLY A 309 3.24 -10.63 20.19
CA GLY A 309 4.44 -9.83 20.40
C GLY A 309 4.22 -8.35 20.14
N ASP A 310 3.48 -8.01 19.07
CA ASP A 310 3.24 -6.62 18.70
C ASP A 310 1.88 -6.39 18.01
N VAL A 311 1.28 -5.23 18.29
CA VAL A 311 0.07 -4.71 17.63
C VAL A 311 0.37 -3.33 17.08
N ARG A 312 0.40 -3.19 15.76
CA ARG A 312 0.77 -1.95 15.07
C ARG A 312 -0.13 -1.67 13.87
N GLY A 313 -0.07 -0.46 13.35
CA GLY A 313 -0.80 -0.07 12.13
C GLY A 313 -1.19 1.39 12.12
N ARG A 314 -1.88 1.79 11.04
CA ARG A 314 -2.52 3.10 10.89
C ARG A 314 -3.91 2.95 10.31
N GLY A 315 -4.89 3.62 10.89
CA GLY A 315 -6.28 3.48 10.48
C GLY A 315 -6.72 2.00 10.45
N LEU A 316 -7.36 1.59 9.37
CA LEU A 316 -7.81 0.21 9.15
C LEU A 316 -6.78 -0.67 8.39
N MET A 317 -5.51 -0.46 8.65
CA MET A 317 -4.40 -1.29 8.19
C MET A 317 -3.58 -1.71 9.41
N VAL A 318 -3.99 -2.79 10.10
CA VAL A 318 -3.46 -3.22 11.40
C VAL A 318 -2.88 -4.62 11.32
N GLY A 319 -1.67 -4.79 11.85
CA GLY A 319 -0.97 -6.07 11.97
C GLY A 319 -0.91 -6.52 13.42
N VAL A 320 -1.13 -7.82 13.64
CA VAL A 320 -0.91 -8.52 14.91
C VAL A 320 0.21 -9.52 14.69
N GLU A 321 1.36 -9.30 15.31
CA GLU A 321 2.53 -10.13 15.16
C GLU A 321 2.63 -11.17 16.28
N PHE A 322 2.85 -12.42 15.89
CA PHE A 322 2.95 -13.55 16.81
C PHE A 322 4.40 -13.96 17.05
N THR A 323 4.72 -14.19 18.32
CA THR A 323 6.05 -14.60 18.77
C THR A 323 6.00 -15.77 19.74
N ALA A 324 6.98 -16.66 19.66
CA ALA A 324 7.26 -17.66 20.68
C ALA A 324 7.79 -16.99 21.97
N PRO A 325 7.82 -17.71 23.11
CA PRO A 325 8.26 -17.15 24.40
C PRO A 325 9.66 -16.52 24.39
N GLU A 326 10.55 -16.99 23.52
CA GLU A 326 11.90 -16.44 23.34
C GLU A 326 11.93 -15.22 22.37
N GLY A 327 10.77 -14.69 21.95
CA GLY A 327 10.66 -13.53 21.08
C GLY A 327 10.90 -13.82 19.59
N LYS A 328 11.01 -15.09 19.18
CA LYS A 328 11.14 -15.46 17.76
C LYS A 328 9.80 -15.43 17.06
N PRO A 329 9.75 -15.13 15.74
CA PRO A 329 8.52 -15.19 14.93
C PRO A 329 7.84 -16.57 15.03
N ASP A 330 6.52 -16.62 15.23
CA ASP A 330 5.73 -17.84 15.29
C ASP A 330 4.63 -17.89 14.23
N ALA A 331 4.97 -18.42 13.05
CA ALA A 331 4.03 -18.62 11.95
C ALA A 331 2.99 -19.71 12.25
N ALA A 332 3.32 -20.70 13.09
CA ALA A 332 2.41 -21.80 13.37
C ALA A 332 1.19 -21.32 14.17
N ILE A 333 1.44 -20.53 15.21
CA ILE A 333 0.37 -19.89 15.99
C ILE A 333 -0.45 -18.92 15.15
N ALA A 334 0.19 -18.05 14.36
CA ALA A 334 -0.53 -17.12 13.49
C ALA A 334 -1.49 -17.87 12.54
N LYS A 335 -1.02 -18.96 11.92
CA LYS A 335 -1.84 -19.80 11.04
C LYS A 335 -2.97 -20.52 11.77
N ALA A 336 -2.71 -21.02 12.98
CA ALA A 336 -3.72 -21.71 13.80
C ALA A 336 -4.83 -20.76 14.22
N VAL A 337 -4.51 -19.54 14.65
CA VAL A 337 -5.47 -18.48 14.99
C VAL A 337 -6.26 -18.05 13.76
N GLN A 338 -5.61 -17.84 12.61
CA GLN A 338 -6.28 -17.55 11.34
C GLN A 338 -7.31 -18.62 10.98
N GLN A 339 -6.92 -19.91 11.09
CA GLN A 339 -7.80 -21.03 10.78
C GLN A 339 -9.00 -21.10 11.76
N ALA A 340 -8.77 -20.86 13.05
CA ALA A 340 -9.82 -20.81 14.04
C ALA A 340 -10.83 -19.67 13.82
N CYS A 341 -10.36 -18.52 13.30
CA CYS A 341 -11.22 -17.42 12.86
C CYS A 341 -12.07 -17.82 11.63
N LEU A 342 -11.45 -18.49 10.65
CA LEU A 342 -12.16 -18.97 9.45
C LEU A 342 -13.29 -19.96 9.81
N GLU A 343 -13.06 -20.86 10.76
CA GLU A 343 -14.07 -21.79 11.28
C GLU A 343 -15.26 -21.07 11.92
N ARG A 344 -15.08 -19.80 12.35
CA ARG A 344 -16.10 -18.90 12.89
C ARG A 344 -16.62 -17.89 11.86
N ASN A 345 -16.44 -18.18 10.57
CA ASN A 345 -16.86 -17.33 9.45
C ASN A 345 -16.22 -15.93 9.43
N MET A 346 -15.01 -15.76 9.94
CA MET A 346 -14.23 -14.54 9.81
C MET A 346 -13.01 -14.77 8.95
N LEU A 347 -12.86 -13.96 7.88
CA LEU A 347 -11.73 -14.02 6.97
C LEU A 347 -10.63 -13.07 7.45
N LEU A 348 -9.46 -13.63 7.71
CA LEU A 348 -8.20 -12.92 7.97
C LEU A 348 -7.09 -13.54 7.12
N LEU A 349 -5.97 -12.82 6.94
CA LEU A 349 -4.82 -13.31 6.18
C LEU A 349 -3.53 -13.11 6.98
N THR A 350 -2.57 -14.01 6.76
CA THR A 350 -1.20 -13.83 7.27
C THR A 350 -0.35 -13.01 6.28
N CYS A 351 0.69 -12.36 6.81
CA CYS A 351 1.75 -11.67 6.07
C CYS A 351 3.02 -11.62 6.92
N GLY A 352 3.97 -10.73 6.55
CA GLY A 352 5.28 -10.66 7.16
C GLY A 352 6.27 -11.65 6.52
N SER A 353 7.56 -11.33 6.56
CA SER A 353 8.61 -12.17 5.96
C SER A 353 8.67 -13.56 6.59
N TYR A 354 8.17 -13.70 7.81
CA TYR A 354 8.11 -14.97 8.55
C TYR A 354 6.71 -15.59 8.61
N ASP A 355 5.70 -15.04 7.91
CA ASP A 355 4.30 -15.50 7.94
C ASP A 355 3.63 -15.47 9.33
N ASN A 356 4.18 -14.71 10.26
CA ASN A 356 3.77 -14.63 11.68
C ASN A 356 2.90 -13.41 12.02
N VAL A 357 2.47 -12.64 11.03
CA VAL A 357 1.61 -11.47 11.23
C VAL A 357 0.22 -11.75 10.67
N ILE A 358 -0.82 -11.60 11.48
CA ILE A 358 -2.21 -11.55 11.02
C ILE A 358 -2.56 -10.12 10.71
N ARG A 359 -3.07 -9.88 9.49
CA ARG A 359 -3.49 -8.56 9.01
C ARG A 359 -4.99 -8.37 9.14
N TRP A 360 -5.35 -7.23 9.71
CA TRP A 360 -6.71 -6.72 9.81
C TRP A 360 -6.86 -5.56 8.83
N ILE A 361 -7.63 -5.78 7.78
CA ILE A 361 -7.82 -4.80 6.70
C ILE A 361 -9.28 -4.82 6.21
N PRO A 362 -10.27 -4.57 7.11
CA PRO A 362 -11.68 -4.57 6.74
C PRO A 362 -12.00 -3.45 5.73
N PRO A 363 -13.15 -3.51 5.04
CA PRO A 363 -13.66 -2.38 4.26
C PRO A 363 -13.77 -1.11 5.12
N LEU A 364 -13.60 0.06 4.49
CA LEU A 364 -13.65 1.34 5.22
C LEU A 364 -15.04 1.68 5.78
N ILE A 365 -16.08 0.99 5.31
CA ILE A 365 -17.46 1.09 5.80
C ILE A 365 -17.71 0.30 7.09
N VAL A 366 -16.71 -0.39 7.63
CA VAL A 366 -16.86 -1.18 8.86
C VAL A 366 -17.30 -0.29 10.02
N ASN A 367 -18.18 -0.82 10.87
CA ASN A 367 -18.67 -0.11 12.04
C ASN A 367 -18.15 -0.75 13.36
N GLU A 368 -18.41 -0.06 14.47
CA GLU A 368 -17.95 -0.45 15.80
C GLU A 368 -18.49 -1.83 16.23
N GLN A 369 -19.74 -2.15 15.90
CA GLN A 369 -20.34 -3.46 16.21
C GLN A 369 -19.61 -4.60 15.47
N GLN A 370 -19.28 -4.40 14.19
CA GLN A 370 -18.57 -5.39 13.39
C GLN A 370 -17.12 -5.58 13.90
N ILE A 371 -16.45 -4.51 14.30
CA ILE A 371 -15.13 -4.61 14.92
C ILE A 371 -15.21 -5.36 16.23
N GLY A 372 -16.17 -5.02 17.11
CA GLY A 372 -16.37 -5.73 18.37
C GLY A 372 -16.65 -7.21 18.19
N GLN A 373 -17.46 -7.59 17.18
CA GLN A 373 -17.69 -8.98 16.82
C GLN A 373 -16.42 -9.68 16.33
N GLY A 374 -15.63 -9.01 15.49
CA GLY A 374 -14.35 -9.54 15.01
C GLY A 374 -13.34 -9.76 16.14
N LEU A 375 -13.22 -8.80 17.06
CA LEU A 375 -12.37 -8.91 18.25
C LEU A 375 -12.80 -10.08 19.17
N HIS A 376 -14.10 -10.27 19.36
CA HIS A 376 -14.62 -11.41 20.12
C HIS A 376 -14.25 -12.76 19.49
N ILE A 377 -14.47 -12.90 18.17
CA ILE A 377 -14.07 -14.12 17.44
C ILE A 377 -12.56 -14.37 17.54
N PHE A 378 -11.76 -13.32 17.48
CA PHE A 378 -10.31 -13.43 17.58
C PHE A 378 -9.85 -13.83 18.99
N ALA A 379 -10.48 -13.29 20.03
CA ALA A 379 -10.25 -13.70 21.41
C ALA A 379 -10.52 -15.21 21.63
N GLU A 380 -11.67 -15.71 21.18
CA GLU A 380 -11.98 -17.14 21.24
C GLU A 380 -10.99 -18.01 20.45
N ALA A 381 -10.48 -17.49 19.32
CA ALA A 381 -9.47 -18.19 18.52
C ALA A 381 -8.12 -18.25 19.23
N LEU A 382 -7.73 -17.21 19.99
CA LEU A 382 -6.54 -17.19 20.83
C LEU A 382 -6.65 -18.17 22.01
N GLU A 383 -7.78 -18.18 22.74
CA GLU A 383 -8.02 -19.09 23.84
C GLU A 383 -7.92 -20.56 23.42
N LYS A 384 -8.50 -20.93 22.28
CA LYS A 384 -8.43 -22.29 21.74
C LYS A 384 -7.00 -22.77 21.50
N ASN A 385 -6.08 -21.86 21.13
CA ASN A 385 -4.72 -22.17 20.76
C ASN A 385 -3.70 -21.98 21.90
N ASN A 386 -4.10 -21.35 23.03
CA ASN A 386 -3.27 -21.26 24.25
C ASN A 386 -3.42 -22.47 25.18
N MET A 387 -4.29 -23.45 24.86
CA MET A 387 -4.53 -24.63 25.70
C MET A 387 -3.65 -25.83 25.30
N THR A 388 -2.63 -25.63 24.50
CA THR A 388 -1.58 -26.62 24.18
C THR A 388 -0.20 -26.06 24.47
#